data_3507c4aa39c0c7c5bd3da6120b7e964d
#
_entry.id   3507c4aa39c0c7c5bd3da6120b7e964d
#
_cell.length_a   1.000
_cell.length_b   1.000
_cell.length_c   1.000
_cell.angle_alpha   90.00
_cell.angle_beta   90.00
_cell.angle_gamma   90.00
#
_symmetry.space_group_name_H-M   'P 1'
#
loop_
_entity.id
_entity.type
_entity.pdbx_description
1 polymer ?
#
loop_
_entity_poly.entity_id
_entity_poly.type
_entity_poly.pdbx_seq_one_letter_code
_entity_poly.pdbx_strand_id
1 'polypeptide(L)'
;MDDVGRLWTGIGVCAAVILLMAFLTLCENAAVEFNDAKLKKMAEEDKDPKAIKLAALLKRTGRVVATNLIARSIMIIVVSVGGVIFFYEPISDGLYTLFNYQAPYYVSGICSFVIISCLLALVICTFGIGIPKKLCISGKVGEKFILNNCGVYKVFLAVFSPLAAVSGAVSAGILRLFGIKSTNKADSVTEQ
;
A
#
# COMPACT_ATOMS: atom_id res chain seq x y z
N MET A 1 1.14 30.77 -8.68
CA MET A 1 1.04 29.46 -9.37
C MET A 1 -0.41 29.38 -9.77
N ASP A 2 -0.72 29.33 -11.06
CA ASP A 2 -2.10 29.38 -11.53
C ASP A 2 -2.89 28.19 -10.97
N ASP A 3 -4.15 28.40 -10.59
CA ASP A 3 -5.00 27.37 -9.97
C ASP A 3 -5.06 26.08 -10.79
N VAL A 4 -5.03 26.20 -12.10
CA VAL A 4 -4.96 25.08 -13.05
C VAL A 4 -3.65 24.29 -12.89
N GLY A 5 -2.51 24.97 -12.74
CA GLY A 5 -1.21 24.32 -12.51
C GLY A 5 -1.16 23.56 -11.19
N ARG A 6 -1.79 24.09 -10.13
CA ARG A 6 -1.92 23.45 -8.82
C ARG A 6 -2.73 22.15 -8.91
N LEU A 7 -3.85 22.16 -9.64
CA LEU A 7 -4.68 20.97 -9.85
C LEU A 7 -3.94 19.86 -10.60
N TRP A 8 -3.26 20.18 -11.70
CA TRP A 8 -2.48 19.19 -12.46
C TRP A 8 -1.34 18.60 -11.64
N THR A 9 -0.66 19.42 -10.82
CA THR A 9 0.37 18.95 -9.89
C THR A 9 -0.22 17.98 -8.87
N GLY A 10 -1.39 18.32 -8.29
CA GLY A 10 -2.10 17.47 -7.34
C GLY A 10 -2.48 16.11 -7.93
N ILE A 11 -3.05 16.11 -9.15
CA ILE A 11 -3.39 14.88 -9.88
C ILE A 11 -2.15 14.03 -10.10
N GLY A 12 -1.05 14.64 -10.59
CA GLY A 12 0.19 13.95 -10.86
C GLY A 12 0.81 13.29 -9.61
N VAL A 13 0.86 14.02 -8.50
CA VAL A 13 1.40 13.51 -7.23
C VAL A 13 0.53 12.38 -6.69
N CYS A 14 -0.79 12.54 -6.62
CA CYS A 14 -1.71 11.51 -6.16
C CYS A 14 -1.62 10.25 -7.05
N ALA A 15 -1.60 10.41 -8.37
CA ALA A 15 -1.46 9.30 -9.30
C ALA A 15 -0.13 8.54 -9.11
N ALA A 16 0.98 9.25 -8.95
CA ALA A 16 2.28 8.63 -8.72
C ALA A 16 2.32 7.78 -7.43
N VAL A 17 1.76 8.31 -6.34
CA VAL A 17 1.70 7.56 -5.06
C VAL A 17 0.76 6.36 -5.15
N ILE A 18 -0.39 6.49 -5.84
CA ILE A 18 -1.33 5.38 -6.06
C ILE A 18 -0.69 4.28 -6.91
N LEU A 19 0.06 4.63 -7.96
CA LEU A 19 0.79 3.66 -8.79
C LEU A 19 1.87 2.94 -7.97
N LEU A 20 2.59 3.66 -7.11
CA LEU A 20 3.57 3.06 -6.21
C LEU A 20 2.91 2.09 -5.22
N MET A 21 1.75 2.47 -4.68
CA MET A 21 0.96 1.59 -3.80
C MET A 21 0.47 0.35 -4.56
N ALA A 22 0.01 0.51 -5.80
CA ALA A 22 -0.40 -0.59 -6.66
C ALA A 22 0.76 -1.56 -6.93
N PHE A 23 1.95 -1.03 -7.19
CA PHE A 23 3.17 -1.83 -7.36
C PHE A 23 3.48 -2.67 -6.11
N LEU A 24 3.45 -2.06 -4.92
CA LEU A 24 3.71 -2.78 -3.65
C LEU A 24 2.64 -3.83 -3.36
N THR A 25 1.38 -3.51 -3.62
CA THR A 25 0.26 -4.45 -3.45
C THR A 25 0.38 -5.65 -4.41
N LEU A 26 0.79 -5.39 -5.66
CA LEU A 26 1.02 -6.43 -6.65
C LEU A 26 2.18 -7.34 -6.23
N CYS A 27 3.31 -6.78 -5.78
CA CYS A 27 4.46 -7.53 -5.31
C CYS A 27 4.13 -8.40 -4.08
N GLU A 28 3.38 -7.86 -3.11
CA GLU A 28 2.97 -8.60 -1.91
C GLU A 28 2.09 -9.79 -2.27
N ASN A 29 1.01 -9.57 -3.00
CA ASN A 29 0.08 -10.65 -3.35
C ASN A 29 0.77 -11.70 -4.23
N ALA A 30 1.57 -11.26 -5.21
CA ALA A 30 2.34 -12.17 -6.05
C ALA A 30 3.37 -13.00 -5.26
N ALA A 31 3.98 -12.41 -4.22
CA ALA A 31 4.92 -13.11 -3.35
C ALA A 31 4.21 -14.13 -2.45
N VAL A 32 3.05 -13.77 -1.88
CA VAL A 32 2.26 -14.64 -1.00
C VAL A 32 1.59 -15.78 -1.76
N GLU A 33 1.12 -15.52 -2.99
CA GLU A 33 0.46 -16.52 -3.84
C GLU A 33 1.43 -17.38 -4.65
N PHE A 34 2.74 -17.12 -4.56
CA PHE A 34 3.73 -17.90 -5.30
C PHE A 34 3.74 -19.35 -4.84
N ASN A 35 3.75 -20.29 -5.79
CA ASN A 35 3.80 -21.71 -5.46
C ASN A 35 5.15 -22.11 -4.84
N ASP A 36 5.13 -22.50 -3.56
CA ASP A 36 6.34 -22.84 -2.78
C ASP A 36 7.14 -23.99 -3.41
N ALA A 37 6.47 -25.03 -3.94
CA ALA A 37 7.16 -26.15 -4.58
C ALA A 37 7.89 -25.70 -5.85
N LYS A 38 7.27 -24.86 -6.65
CA LYS A 38 7.87 -24.27 -7.84
C LYS A 38 9.03 -23.35 -7.50
N LEU A 39 8.88 -22.54 -6.45
CA LEU A 39 9.95 -21.63 -6.00
C LEU A 39 11.17 -22.41 -5.50
N LYS A 40 10.96 -23.47 -4.72
CA LYS A 40 12.05 -24.36 -4.26
C LYS A 40 12.77 -25.00 -5.45
N LYS A 41 12.03 -25.54 -6.41
CA LYS A 41 12.62 -26.13 -7.62
C LYS A 41 13.49 -25.12 -8.38
N MET A 42 12.98 -23.92 -8.64
CA MET A 42 13.72 -22.87 -9.33
C MET A 42 14.96 -22.38 -8.54
N ALA A 43 14.88 -22.38 -7.21
CA ALA A 43 15.97 -21.91 -6.36
C ALA A 43 17.05 -23.00 -6.15
N GLU A 44 16.67 -24.28 -6.00
CA GLU A 44 17.56 -25.38 -5.63
C GLU A 44 18.09 -26.15 -6.85
N GLU A 45 17.21 -26.45 -7.83
CA GLU A 45 17.56 -27.20 -9.02
C GLU A 45 18.08 -26.30 -10.13
N ASP A 46 17.30 -25.27 -10.51
CA ASP A 46 17.65 -24.37 -11.62
C ASP A 46 18.66 -23.28 -11.21
N LYS A 47 18.92 -23.09 -9.90
CA LYS A 47 19.81 -22.06 -9.33
C LYS A 47 19.53 -20.65 -9.84
N ASP A 48 18.26 -20.33 -10.13
CA ASP A 48 17.88 -19.00 -10.58
C ASP A 48 18.14 -17.96 -9.48
N PRO A 49 19.02 -16.97 -9.72
CA PRO A 49 19.37 -15.96 -8.73
C PRO A 49 18.17 -15.11 -8.27
N LYS A 50 17.14 -14.99 -9.11
CA LYS A 50 15.90 -14.27 -8.76
C LYS A 50 15.03 -15.10 -7.82
N ALA A 51 14.90 -16.39 -8.08
CA ALA A 51 14.16 -17.32 -7.22
C ALA A 51 14.82 -17.46 -5.84
N ILE A 52 16.15 -17.52 -5.78
CA ILE A 52 16.92 -17.57 -4.53
C ILE A 52 16.65 -16.30 -3.68
N LYS A 53 16.64 -15.11 -4.30
CA LYS A 53 16.36 -13.84 -3.62
C LYS A 53 14.93 -13.81 -3.10
N LEU A 54 13.96 -14.27 -3.89
CA LEU A 54 12.55 -14.34 -3.50
C LEU A 54 12.33 -15.34 -2.37
N ALA A 55 12.93 -16.54 -2.45
CA ALA A 55 12.86 -17.55 -1.40
C ALA A 55 13.43 -17.03 -0.07
N ALA A 56 14.55 -16.30 -0.12
CA ALA A 56 15.14 -15.68 1.06
C ALA A 56 14.22 -14.60 1.68
N LEU A 57 13.47 -13.88 0.87
CA LEU A 57 12.49 -12.88 1.30
C LEU A 57 11.28 -13.56 1.96
N LEU A 58 10.78 -14.64 1.38
CA LEU A 58 9.62 -15.39 1.86
C LEU A 58 9.88 -16.20 3.13
N LYS A 59 11.13 -16.52 3.47
CA LYS A 59 11.47 -17.09 4.79
C LYS A 59 10.96 -16.23 5.97
N ARG A 60 10.64 -14.95 5.75
CA ARG A 60 10.12 -14.01 6.74
C ARG A 60 8.81 -13.36 6.27
N THR A 61 7.91 -14.16 5.73
CA THR A 61 6.63 -13.69 5.14
C THR A 61 5.83 -12.78 6.07
N GLY A 62 5.73 -13.13 7.35
CA GLY A 62 5.01 -12.29 8.33
C GLY A 62 5.59 -10.88 8.46
N ARG A 63 6.93 -10.74 8.40
CA ARG A 63 7.58 -9.43 8.42
C ARG A 63 7.35 -8.66 7.12
N VAL A 64 7.36 -9.34 5.99
CA VAL A 64 7.09 -8.74 4.67
C VAL A 64 5.69 -8.16 4.63
N VAL A 65 4.69 -8.93 5.03
CA VAL A 65 3.29 -8.50 5.07
C VAL A 65 3.08 -7.32 6.03
N ALA A 66 3.66 -7.40 7.25
CA ALA A 66 3.55 -6.30 8.22
C ALA A 66 4.23 -5.02 7.71
N THR A 67 5.40 -5.12 7.08
CA THR A 67 6.10 -3.96 6.51
C THR A 67 5.30 -3.33 5.37
N ASN A 68 4.72 -4.16 4.50
CA ASN A 68 3.92 -3.70 3.37
C ASN A 68 2.61 -3.04 3.83
N LEU A 69 1.98 -3.56 4.88
CA LEU A 69 0.79 -2.95 5.50
C LEU A 69 1.09 -1.52 5.96
N ILE A 70 2.22 -1.30 6.64
CA ILE A 70 2.62 0.02 7.11
C ILE A 70 2.96 0.95 5.95
N ALA A 71 3.72 0.47 4.96
CA ALA A 71 4.02 1.26 3.77
C ALA A 71 2.76 1.73 3.07
N ARG A 72 1.78 0.85 2.88
CA ARG A 72 0.49 1.16 2.28
C ARG A 72 -0.32 2.16 3.12
N SER A 73 -0.35 2.01 4.45
CA SER A 73 -1.04 2.95 5.34
C SER A 73 -0.46 4.35 5.23
N ILE A 74 0.86 4.49 5.18
CA ILE A 74 1.53 5.78 4.98
C ILE A 74 1.16 6.38 3.62
N MET A 75 1.16 5.60 2.55
CA MET A 75 0.78 6.07 1.22
C MET A 75 -0.67 6.54 1.15
N ILE A 76 -1.59 5.83 1.83
CA ILE A 76 -2.99 6.26 1.95
C ILE A 76 -3.08 7.62 2.61
N ILE A 77 -2.36 7.83 3.71
CA ILE A 77 -2.33 9.12 4.42
C ILE A 77 -1.77 10.22 3.50
N VAL A 78 -0.66 9.95 2.81
CA VAL A 78 -0.04 10.92 1.87
C VAL A 78 -1.00 11.31 0.76
N VAL A 79 -1.70 10.35 0.14
CA VAL A 79 -2.70 10.63 -0.91
C VAL A 79 -3.89 11.38 -0.35
N SER A 80 -4.38 11.02 0.84
CA SER A 80 -5.54 11.68 1.45
C SER A 80 -5.24 13.14 1.83
N VAL A 81 -4.11 13.38 2.49
CA VAL A 81 -3.66 14.73 2.85
C VAL A 81 -3.35 15.56 1.60
N GLY A 82 -2.59 14.99 0.66
CA GLY A 82 -2.29 15.65 -0.61
C GLY A 82 -3.55 15.98 -1.39
N GLY A 83 -4.50 15.05 -1.46
CA GLY A 83 -5.78 15.28 -2.13
C GLY A 83 -6.57 16.46 -1.50
N VAL A 84 -6.62 16.53 -0.17
CA VAL A 84 -7.27 17.67 0.49
C VAL A 84 -6.54 18.97 0.16
N ILE A 85 -5.21 19.01 0.27
CA ILE A 85 -4.42 20.23 0.02
C ILE A 85 -4.65 20.77 -1.41
N PHE A 86 -4.71 19.89 -2.40
CA PHE A 86 -4.80 20.31 -3.80
C PHE A 86 -6.22 20.54 -4.30
N PHE A 87 -7.21 19.80 -3.80
CA PHE A 87 -8.57 19.79 -4.35
C PHE A 87 -9.60 20.51 -3.47
N TYR A 88 -9.28 20.83 -2.21
CA TYR A 88 -10.25 21.41 -1.28
C TYR A 88 -10.79 22.76 -1.74
N GLU A 89 -9.92 23.74 -2.05
CA GLU A 89 -10.34 25.08 -2.44
C GLU A 89 -11.21 25.06 -3.70
N PRO A 90 -10.78 24.49 -4.84
CA PRO A 90 -11.56 24.55 -6.07
C PRO A 90 -12.92 23.83 -5.95
N ILE A 91 -13.01 22.76 -5.16
CA ILE A 91 -14.27 22.06 -4.94
C ILE A 91 -15.16 22.84 -3.97
N SER A 92 -14.60 23.45 -2.92
CA SER A 92 -15.35 24.25 -1.95
C SER A 92 -15.97 25.50 -2.61
N ASP A 93 -15.19 26.19 -3.43
CA ASP A 93 -15.67 27.37 -4.15
C ASP A 93 -16.72 27.01 -5.22
N GLY A 94 -16.51 25.90 -5.91
CA GLY A 94 -17.49 25.36 -6.85
C GLY A 94 -18.83 25.02 -6.18
N LEU A 95 -18.79 24.35 -5.03
CA LEU A 95 -20.00 24.04 -4.27
C LEU A 95 -20.67 25.28 -3.69
N TYR A 96 -19.88 26.23 -3.20
CA TYR A 96 -20.42 27.50 -2.68
C TYR A 96 -21.17 28.29 -3.76
N THR A 97 -20.62 28.28 -4.97
CA THR A 97 -21.29 28.88 -6.15
C THR A 97 -22.54 28.08 -6.53
N LEU A 98 -22.50 26.76 -6.48
CA LEU A 98 -23.63 25.89 -6.80
C LEU A 98 -24.80 26.10 -5.82
N PHE A 99 -24.52 26.41 -4.55
CA PHE A 99 -25.53 26.74 -3.55
C PHE A 99 -26.02 28.18 -3.64
N ASN A 100 -25.74 28.91 -4.74
CA ASN A 100 -26.12 30.30 -4.97
C ASN A 100 -25.78 31.24 -3.81
N TYR A 101 -24.65 30.99 -3.12
CA TYR A 101 -24.18 31.75 -1.95
C TYR A 101 -25.15 31.79 -0.77
N GLN A 102 -26.19 30.95 -0.76
CA GLN A 102 -27.19 30.91 0.32
C GLN A 102 -26.77 30.06 1.51
N ALA A 103 -25.93 29.05 1.30
CA ALA A 103 -25.40 28.25 2.38
C ALA A 103 -24.19 28.94 3.03
N PRO A 104 -24.00 28.80 4.36
CA PRO A 104 -22.76 29.26 5.00
C PRO A 104 -21.52 28.59 4.39
N TYR A 105 -20.44 29.34 4.19
CA TYR A 105 -19.22 28.87 3.55
C TYR A 105 -18.65 27.59 4.20
N TYR A 106 -18.76 27.44 5.52
CA TYR A 106 -18.31 26.23 6.22
C TYR A 106 -19.07 24.96 5.82
N VAL A 107 -20.33 25.08 5.37
CA VAL A 107 -21.12 23.94 4.89
C VAL A 107 -20.55 23.43 3.57
N SER A 108 -20.23 24.34 2.63
CA SER A 108 -19.58 23.95 1.37
C SER A 108 -18.21 23.29 1.63
N GLY A 109 -17.45 23.78 2.61
CA GLY A 109 -16.19 23.22 3.03
C GLY A 109 -16.30 21.78 3.58
N ILE A 110 -17.28 21.53 4.46
CA ILE A 110 -17.53 20.18 5.00
C ILE A 110 -17.95 19.22 3.87
N CYS A 111 -18.87 19.65 3.01
CA CYS A 111 -19.30 18.85 1.87
C CYS A 111 -18.13 18.52 0.93
N SER A 112 -17.27 19.49 0.65
CA SER A 112 -16.07 19.29 -0.18
C SER A 112 -15.12 18.26 0.43
N PHE A 113 -14.86 18.37 1.72
CA PHE A 113 -14.01 17.41 2.43
C PHE A 113 -14.55 15.99 2.34
N VAL A 114 -15.85 15.79 2.54
CA VAL A 114 -16.51 14.48 2.43
C VAL A 114 -16.42 13.94 1.01
N ILE A 115 -16.72 14.77 0.01
CA ILE A 115 -16.67 14.38 -1.41
C ILE A 115 -15.27 13.96 -1.80
N ILE A 116 -14.24 14.76 -1.47
CA ILE A 116 -12.85 14.45 -1.78
C ILE A 116 -12.44 13.13 -1.13
N SER A 117 -12.77 12.96 0.16
CA SER A 117 -12.41 11.76 0.90
C SER A 117 -13.06 10.51 0.30
N CYS A 118 -14.33 10.56 -0.08
CA CYS A 118 -15.04 9.45 -0.72
C CYS A 118 -14.45 9.12 -2.09
N LEU A 119 -14.18 10.12 -2.93
CA LEU A 119 -13.59 9.93 -4.25
C LEU A 119 -12.18 9.33 -4.15
N LEU A 120 -11.34 9.86 -3.26
CA LEU A 120 -9.99 9.34 -3.05
C LEU A 120 -10.02 7.91 -2.52
N ALA A 121 -10.89 7.61 -1.55
CA ALA A 121 -11.05 6.25 -1.03
C ALA A 121 -11.43 5.28 -2.15
N LEU A 122 -12.37 5.65 -3.02
CA LEU A 122 -12.79 4.83 -4.15
C LEU A 122 -11.63 4.60 -5.13
N VAL A 123 -10.89 5.65 -5.49
CA VAL A 123 -9.74 5.56 -6.40
C VAL A 123 -8.64 4.69 -5.79
N ILE A 124 -8.29 4.90 -4.52
CA ILE A 124 -7.28 4.12 -3.79
C ILE A 124 -7.70 2.64 -3.72
N CYS A 125 -8.94 2.35 -3.32
CA CYS A 125 -9.43 0.97 -3.22
C CYS A 125 -9.45 0.27 -4.59
N THR A 126 -9.80 0.99 -5.66
CA THR A 126 -9.88 0.41 -7.01
C THR A 126 -8.49 0.22 -7.61
N PHE A 127 -7.73 1.30 -7.75
CA PHE A 127 -6.46 1.30 -8.48
C PHE A 127 -5.26 0.90 -7.62
N GLY A 128 -5.24 1.28 -6.34
CA GLY A 128 -4.15 0.98 -5.43
C GLY A 128 -4.18 -0.46 -4.89
N ILE A 129 -5.38 -1.04 -4.72
CA ILE A 129 -5.53 -2.34 -4.05
C ILE A 129 -6.27 -3.35 -4.93
N GLY A 130 -7.45 -3.01 -5.44
CA GLY A 130 -8.37 -3.95 -6.07
C GLY A 130 -7.84 -4.52 -7.39
N ILE A 131 -7.41 -3.66 -8.31
CA ILE A 131 -6.85 -4.08 -9.60
C ILE A 131 -5.57 -4.89 -9.42
N PRO A 132 -4.55 -4.43 -8.64
CA PRO A 132 -3.33 -5.20 -8.43
C PRO A 132 -3.59 -6.59 -7.84
N LYS A 133 -4.49 -6.69 -6.87
CA LYS A 133 -4.87 -7.97 -6.27
C LYS A 133 -5.48 -8.93 -7.30
N LYS A 134 -6.42 -8.45 -8.11
CA LYS A 134 -7.05 -9.28 -9.17
C LYS A 134 -6.06 -9.73 -10.25
N LEU A 135 -5.07 -8.90 -10.59
CA LEU A 135 -4.02 -9.25 -11.55
C LEU A 135 -3.14 -10.41 -11.04
N CYS A 136 -2.91 -10.51 -9.72
CA CYS A 136 -2.16 -11.62 -9.15
C CYS A 136 -2.90 -12.94 -9.24
N ILE A 137 -4.21 -12.95 -9.00
CA ILE A 137 -5.06 -14.15 -9.06
C ILE A 137 -5.02 -14.81 -10.46
N SER A 138 -4.69 -14.06 -11.52
CA SER A 138 -4.45 -14.58 -12.86
C SER A 138 -3.17 -15.47 -12.99
N GLY A 139 -2.46 -15.72 -11.90
CA GLY A 139 -1.39 -16.70 -11.69
C GLY A 139 -0.07 -16.41 -12.42
N LYS A 140 -0.04 -16.50 -13.75
CA LYS A 140 1.21 -16.40 -14.53
C LYS A 140 1.82 -14.99 -14.57
N VAL A 141 0.99 -13.95 -14.47
CA VAL A 141 1.44 -12.55 -14.53
C VAL A 141 2.14 -12.15 -13.22
N GLY A 142 1.55 -12.51 -12.09
CA GLY A 142 2.09 -12.22 -10.76
C GLY A 142 3.46 -12.86 -10.53
N GLU A 143 3.62 -14.15 -10.86
CA GLU A 143 4.88 -14.88 -10.70
C GLU A 143 6.04 -14.23 -11.46
N LYS A 144 5.85 -13.93 -12.74
CA LYS A 144 6.88 -13.27 -13.56
C LYS A 144 7.19 -11.86 -13.06
N PHE A 145 6.15 -11.15 -12.62
CA PHE A 145 6.29 -9.78 -12.14
C PHE A 145 7.15 -9.72 -10.88
N ILE A 146 6.86 -10.56 -9.86
CA ILE A 146 7.62 -10.56 -8.61
C ILE A 146 9.06 -11.03 -8.80
N LEU A 147 9.32 -12.05 -9.63
CA LEU A 147 10.67 -12.50 -9.96
C LEU A 147 11.51 -11.39 -10.59
N ASN A 148 10.94 -10.61 -11.50
CA ASN A 148 11.67 -9.52 -12.15
C ASN A 148 11.89 -8.32 -11.23
N ASN A 149 10.93 -8.03 -10.35
CA ASN A 149 10.94 -6.84 -9.49
C ASN A 149 11.32 -7.10 -8.03
N CYS A 150 11.74 -8.35 -7.70
CA CYS A 150 12.11 -8.73 -6.34
C CYS A 150 13.19 -7.83 -5.71
N GLY A 151 14.16 -7.36 -6.53
CA GLY A 151 15.20 -6.45 -6.07
C GLY A 151 14.65 -5.09 -5.63
N VAL A 152 13.82 -4.47 -6.46
CA VAL A 152 13.18 -3.19 -6.17
C VAL A 152 12.25 -3.32 -4.96
N TYR A 153 11.45 -4.38 -4.91
CA TYR A 153 10.56 -4.67 -3.79
C TYR A 153 11.34 -4.82 -2.47
N LYS A 154 12.47 -5.52 -2.47
CA LYS A 154 13.34 -5.65 -1.30
C LYS A 154 13.85 -4.30 -0.78
N VAL A 155 14.21 -3.39 -1.67
CA VAL A 155 14.65 -2.02 -1.29
C VAL A 155 13.51 -1.26 -0.61
N PHE A 156 12.30 -1.31 -1.17
CA PHE A 156 11.12 -0.71 -0.53
C PHE A 156 10.85 -1.28 0.86
N LEU A 157 10.88 -2.60 1.00
CA LEU A 157 10.71 -3.25 2.30
C LEU A 157 11.80 -2.82 3.30
N ALA A 158 13.04 -2.64 2.85
CA ALA A 158 14.12 -2.20 3.73
C ALA A 158 13.88 -0.78 4.26
N VAL A 159 13.37 0.12 3.42
CA VAL A 159 13.03 1.52 3.82
C VAL A 159 11.92 1.54 4.88
N PHE A 160 10.87 0.73 4.74
CA PHE A 160 9.74 0.70 5.68
C PHE A 160 9.93 -0.27 6.86
N SER A 161 10.94 -1.14 6.82
CA SER A 161 11.23 -2.12 7.87
C SER A 161 11.42 -1.52 9.27
N PRO A 162 12.12 -0.38 9.47
CA PRO A 162 12.27 0.20 10.80
C PRO A 162 10.93 0.65 11.39
N LEU A 163 10.04 1.22 10.57
CA LEU A 163 8.69 1.60 11.02
C LEU A 163 7.86 0.37 11.40
N ALA A 164 7.98 -0.72 10.63
CA ALA A 164 7.31 -1.98 10.96
C ALA A 164 7.85 -2.59 12.27
N ALA A 165 9.14 -2.47 12.53
CA ALA A 165 9.73 -2.92 13.79
C ALA A 165 9.20 -2.13 15.00
N VAL A 166 9.09 -0.81 14.87
CA VAL A 166 8.53 0.07 15.93
C VAL A 166 7.06 -0.30 16.18
N SER A 167 6.24 -0.39 15.14
CA SER A 167 4.83 -0.78 15.26
C SER A 167 4.66 -2.16 15.91
N GLY A 168 5.48 -3.13 15.51
CA GLY A 168 5.51 -4.46 16.11
C GLY A 168 5.89 -4.45 17.59
N ALA A 169 6.88 -3.63 17.98
CA ALA A 169 7.31 -3.48 19.36
C ALA A 169 6.20 -2.85 20.23
N VAL A 170 5.52 -1.81 19.71
CA VAL A 170 4.39 -1.17 20.40
C VAL A 170 3.24 -2.16 20.58
N SER A 171 2.87 -2.88 19.53
CA SER A 171 1.81 -3.91 19.59
C SER A 171 2.16 -5.02 20.58
N ALA A 172 3.40 -5.51 20.59
CA ALA A 172 3.85 -6.51 21.55
C ALA A 172 3.85 -5.98 22.99
N GLY A 173 4.21 -4.70 23.19
CA GLY A 173 4.13 -4.03 24.48
C GLY A 173 2.69 -3.97 25.02
N ILE A 174 1.75 -3.56 24.19
CA ILE A 174 0.32 -3.50 24.53
C ILE A 174 -0.21 -4.90 24.88
N LEU A 175 0.08 -5.92 24.06
CA LEU A 175 -0.36 -7.29 24.31
C LEU A 175 0.18 -7.84 25.65
N ARG A 176 1.41 -7.49 26.02
CA ARG A 176 1.98 -7.86 27.32
C ARG A 176 1.23 -7.23 28.49
N LEU A 177 0.74 -5.99 28.37
CA LEU A 177 -0.09 -5.35 29.39
C LEU A 177 -1.40 -6.10 29.63
N PHE A 178 -1.94 -6.76 28.59
CA PHE A 178 -3.13 -7.62 28.70
C PHE A 178 -2.79 -9.08 29.08
N GLY A 179 -1.55 -9.37 29.45
CA GLY A 179 -1.13 -10.72 29.85
C GLY A 179 -1.03 -11.72 28.70
N ILE A 180 -1.16 -11.27 27.45
CA ILE A 180 -1.07 -12.11 26.26
C ILE A 180 0.39 -12.22 25.86
N LYS A 181 0.99 -13.40 25.98
CA LYS A 181 2.31 -13.67 25.42
C LYS A 181 2.19 -13.64 23.87
N SER A 182 2.83 -12.64 23.26
CA SER A 182 2.98 -12.60 21.80
C SER A 182 3.86 -13.76 21.37
N THR A 183 3.25 -14.87 21.03
CA THR A 183 3.95 -15.96 20.34
C THR A 183 4.09 -15.51 18.90
N ASN A 184 5.30 -15.17 18.50
CA ASN A 184 5.63 -14.96 17.09
C ASN A 184 5.42 -16.30 16.36
N LYS A 185 4.22 -16.53 15.86
CA LYS A 185 3.87 -17.69 15.02
C LYS A 185 4.62 -17.73 13.68
N ALA A 186 5.57 -16.83 13.46
CA ALA A 186 6.40 -16.83 12.27
C ALA A 186 7.44 -17.98 12.25
N ASP A 187 7.73 -18.60 13.40
CA ASP A 187 8.76 -19.64 13.48
C ASP A 187 8.20 -21.06 13.66
N SER A 188 6.87 -21.25 13.77
CA SER A 188 6.29 -22.56 14.11
C SER A 188 5.69 -23.35 12.92
N VAL A 189 5.94 -22.97 11.68
CA VAL A 189 5.46 -23.71 10.50
C VAL A 189 6.58 -24.58 9.87
N THR A 190 7.70 -24.79 10.57
CA THR A 190 8.81 -25.56 10.00
C THR A 190 9.00 -26.93 10.65
N GLU A 191 8.02 -27.39 11.45
CA GLU A 191 8.07 -28.77 12.00
C GLU A 191 6.72 -29.47 11.79
N GLN A 192 6.49 -29.95 10.58
CA GLN A 192 5.74 -31.21 10.29
C GLN A 192 6.08 -31.65 8.87
#